data_d6c71020bb0563b327ecf0b789d39934
#
_entry.id   d6c71020bb0563b327ecf0b789d39934
#
_cell.length_a   1.000
_cell.length_b   1.000
_cell.length_c   1.000
_cell.angle_alpha   90.00
_cell.angle_beta   90.00
_cell.angle_gamma   90.00
#
_symmetry.space_group_name_H-M   'P 1'
#
loop_
_entity.id
_entity.type
_entity.pdbx_description
1 polymer ?
#
loop_
_entity_poly.entity_id
_entity_poly.type
_entity_poly.pdbx_seq_one_letter_code
_entity_poly.pdbx_strand_id
1 'polypeptide(L)'
;MKLTVTGRHVAIAETNRQLIRRKLRRLERVLNDSAVSAQCIVARERELHVCEVTLHARGDHTLHGVARHAKLPAAITAAVEKVGHQAQRLVDRWKTRRKVGG
;
A
#
# COMPACT_ATOMS: atom_id res chain seq x y z
N MET A 1 6.17 11.30 0.34
CA MET A 1 4.98 10.65 -0.25
C MET A 1 3.73 11.19 0.42
N LYS A 2 2.78 11.61 -0.37
CA LYS A 2 1.47 12.02 0.14
C LYS A 2 0.64 10.79 0.49
N LEU A 3 0.09 10.74 1.69
CA LEU A 3 -0.66 9.60 2.18
C LEU A 3 -2.08 10.01 2.56
N THR A 4 -3.07 9.28 2.03
CA THR A 4 -4.49 9.50 2.33
C THR A 4 -5.11 8.22 2.85
N VAL A 5 -5.84 8.32 3.96
CA VAL A 5 -6.56 7.19 4.56
C VAL A 5 -8.04 7.56 4.63
N THR A 6 -8.90 6.74 4.04
CA THR A 6 -10.34 7.00 3.95
C THR A 6 -11.13 5.80 4.42
N GLY A 7 -12.11 6.03 5.29
CA GLY A 7 -13.13 5.04 5.64
C GLY A 7 -14.40 5.32 4.84
N ARG A 8 -14.86 4.36 4.06
CA ARG A 8 -16.07 4.47 3.25
C ARG A 8 -17.24 3.88 4.03
N HIS A 9 -18.08 4.74 4.59
CA HIS A 9 -19.21 4.36 5.44
C HIS A 9 -18.80 3.54 6.67
N VAL A 10 -17.54 3.70 7.10
CA VAL A 10 -17.01 3.03 8.27
C VAL A 10 -15.99 3.95 8.93
N ALA A 11 -16.02 4.01 10.26
CA ALA A 11 -15.03 4.77 11.02
C ALA A 11 -13.76 3.92 11.18
N ILE A 12 -12.60 4.56 11.03
CA ILE A 12 -11.31 3.89 11.23
C ILE A 12 -10.74 4.38 12.56
N ALA A 13 -10.55 3.46 13.50
CA ALA A 13 -9.95 3.78 14.80
C ALA A 13 -8.51 4.29 14.59
N GLU A 14 -8.07 5.18 15.49
CA GLU A 14 -6.74 5.79 15.37
C GLU A 14 -5.61 4.74 15.36
N THR A 15 -5.75 3.66 16.14
CA THR A 15 -4.78 2.58 16.13
C THR A 15 -4.61 1.96 14.74
N ASN A 16 -5.71 1.80 14.01
CA ASN A 16 -5.69 1.26 12.65
C ASN A 16 -5.14 2.28 11.65
N ARG A 17 -5.44 3.57 11.85
CA ARG A 17 -4.83 4.63 11.02
C ARG A 17 -3.32 4.66 11.18
N GLN A 18 -2.83 4.52 12.40
CA GLN A 18 -1.40 4.46 12.69
C GLN A 18 -0.76 3.21 12.07
N LEU A 19 -1.45 2.08 12.13
CA LEU A 19 -0.98 0.84 11.50
C LEU A 19 -0.82 1.01 9.99
N ILE A 20 -1.81 1.61 9.33
CA ILE A 20 -1.77 1.89 7.89
C ILE A 20 -0.58 2.79 7.57
N ARG A 21 -0.44 3.90 8.28
CA ARG A 21 0.65 4.85 8.07
C ARG A 21 2.01 4.20 8.24
N ARG A 22 2.20 3.43 9.30
CA ARG A 22 3.46 2.76 9.57
C ARG A 22 3.85 1.79 8.47
N LYS A 23 2.89 0.99 8.01
CA LYS A 23 3.13 0.01 6.96
C LYS A 23 3.42 0.68 5.62
N LEU A 24 2.69 1.74 5.28
CA LEU A 24 2.91 2.46 4.03
C LEU A 24 4.22 3.25 4.05
N ARG A 25 4.66 3.75 5.21
CA ARG A 25 5.97 4.37 5.32
C ARG A 25 7.11 3.38 5.08
N ARG A 26 6.93 2.11 5.42
CA ARG A 26 7.89 1.06 5.07
C ARG A 26 7.98 0.88 3.56
N LEU A 27 6.86 0.90 2.86
CA LEU A 27 6.85 0.82 1.39
C LEU A 27 7.54 2.02 0.76
N GLU A 28 7.32 3.19 1.32
CA GLU A 28 8.01 4.41 0.88
C GLU A 28 9.52 4.22 0.93
N ARG A 29 10.05 3.61 1.98
CA ARG A 29 11.48 3.33 2.11
C ARG A 29 11.98 2.34 1.06
N VAL A 30 11.18 1.31 0.75
CA VAL A 30 11.54 0.34 -0.28
C VAL A 30 11.67 1.02 -1.65
N LEU A 31 10.74 1.93 -1.96
CA LEU A 31 10.71 2.66 -3.23
C LEU A 31 11.63 3.87 -3.25
N ASN A 32 12.14 4.26 -2.06
CA ASN A 32 12.99 5.42 -1.91
C ASN A 32 12.30 6.68 -2.45
N ASP A 33 12.98 7.50 -3.23
CA ASP A 33 12.42 8.75 -3.77
C ASP A 33 11.37 8.54 -4.85
N SER A 34 11.12 7.30 -5.22
CA SER A 34 10.16 6.99 -6.29
C SER A 34 8.71 7.00 -5.84
N ALA A 35 8.43 6.92 -4.54
CA ALA A 35 7.07 6.93 -4.04
C ALA A 35 6.49 8.35 -4.11
N VAL A 36 5.38 8.51 -4.84
CA VAL A 36 4.73 9.80 -5.04
C VAL A 36 3.56 9.98 -4.09
N SER A 37 2.64 9.02 -4.07
CA SER A 37 1.45 9.08 -3.22
C SER A 37 0.93 7.67 -2.93
N ALA A 38 0.23 7.54 -1.82
CA ALA A 38 -0.46 6.30 -1.47
C ALA A 38 -1.84 6.63 -0.91
N GLN A 39 -2.80 5.80 -1.25
CA GLN A 39 -4.16 5.91 -0.77
C GLN A 39 -4.59 4.56 -0.20
N CYS A 40 -5.19 4.60 0.98
CA CYS A 40 -5.78 3.43 1.60
C CYS A 40 -7.26 3.69 1.83
N ILE A 41 -8.10 2.84 1.28
CA ILE A 41 -9.55 2.91 1.45
C ILE A 41 -10.00 1.68 2.22
N VAL A 42 -10.71 1.92 3.33
CA VAL A 42 -11.29 0.86 4.15
C VAL A 42 -12.80 0.89 3.98
N ALA A 43 -13.40 -0.25 3.68
CA ALA A 43 -14.84 -0.39 3.58
C ALA A 43 -15.26 -1.67 4.29
N ARG A 44 -16.57 -1.86 4.40
CA ARG A 44 -17.11 -3.07 4.99
C ARG A 44 -18.08 -3.71 4.01
N GLU A 45 -17.89 -5.00 3.74
CA GLU A 45 -18.79 -5.79 2.94
C GLU A 45 -19.31 -6.94 3.82
N ARG A 46 -20.59 -6.85 4.24
CA ARG A 46 -21.20 -7.81 5.16
C ARG A 46 -20.37 -7.90 6.44
N GLU A 47 -19.78 -9.04 6.74
CA GLU A 47 -19.00 -9.25 7.96
C GLU A 47 -17.50 -9.08 7.74
N LEU A 48 -17.09 -8.73 6.52
CA LEU A 48 -15.67 -8.57 6.18
C LEU A 48 -15.28 -7.12 6.08
N HIS A 49 -14.07 -6.81 6.52
CA HIS A 49 -13.42 -5.55 6.22
C HIS A 49 -12.67 -5.68 4.91
N VAL A 50 -12.82 -4.68 4.04
CA VAL A 50 -12.10 -4.60 2.77
C VAL A 50 -11.08 -3.48 2.88
N CYS A 51 -9.83 -3.78 2.57
CA CYS A 51 -8.79 -2.76 2.53
C CYS A 51 -8.22 -2.71 1.12
N GLU A 52 -8.25 -1.53 0.52
CA GLU A 52 -7.71 -1.28 -0.81
C GLU A 52 -6.57 -0.28 -0.71
N VAL A 53 -5.40 -0.65 -1.19
CA VAL A 53 -4.23 0.21 -1.18
C VAL A 53 -3.78 0.46 -2.61
N THR A 54 -3.60 1.73 -2.95
CA THR A 54 -3.07 2.15 -4.25
C THR A 54 -1.88 3.05 -3.98
N LEU A 55 -0.75 2.74 -4.61
CA LEU A 55 0.46 3.53 -4.47
C LEU A 55 0.96 3.92 -5.85
N HIS A 56 1.21 5.20 -6.03
CA HIS A 56 1.77 5.74 -7.27
C HIS A 56 3.26 5.97 -7.10
N ALA A 57 4.04 5.41 -8.02
CA ALA A 57 5.48 5.59 -8.07
C ALA A 57 5.86 6.30 -9.37
N ARG A 58 7.04 6.94 -9.38
CA ARG A 58 7.54 7.67 -10.55
C ARG A 58 7.61 6.77 -11.77
N GLY A 59 7.42 7.35 -12.96
CA GLY A 59 7.40 6.61 -14.21
C GLY A 59 6.04 6.00 -14.50
N ASP A 60 4.98 6.61 -13.98
CA ASP A 60 3.58 6.18 -14.17
C ASP A 60 3.30 4.75 -13.70
N HIS A 61 4.03 4.31 -12.67
CA HIS A 61 3.77 3.02 -12.06
C HIS A 61 2.67 3.14 -11.01
N THR A 62 1.66 2.28 -11.11
CA THR A 62 0.60 2.17 -10.11
C THR A 62 0.64 0.77 -9.51
N LEU A 63 0.80 0.71 -8.19
CA LEU A 63 0.79 -0.53 -7.44
C LEU A 63 -0.52 -0.61 -6.67
N HIS A 64 -1.14 -1.77 -6.68
CA HIS A 64 -2.49 -1.91 -6.13
C HIS A 64 -2.68 -3.26 -5.44
N GLY A 65 -3.31 -3.25 -4.27
CA GLY A 65 -3.64 -4.46 -3.55
C GLY A 65 -4.97 -4.33 -2.82
N VAL A 66 -5.77 -5.38 -2.87
CA VAL A 66 -7.03 -5.46 -2.15
C VAL A 66 -7.03 -6.73 -1.30
N ALA A 67 -7.51 -6.62 -0.07
CA ALA A 67 -7.67 -7.79 0.80
C ALA A 67 -8.95 -7.67 1.61
N ARG A 68 -9.54 -8.80 1.91
CA ARG A 68 -10.75 -8.92 2.71
C ARG A 68 -10.47 -9.82 3.91
N HIS A 69 -10.92 -9.40 5.08
CA HIS A 69 -10.76 -10.19 6.29
C HIS A 69 -11.81 -9.76 7.32
N ALA A 70 -12.19 -10.67 8.20
CA ALA A 70 -13.11 -10.35 9.29
C ALA A 70 -12.52 -9.30 10.24
N LYS A 71 -11.20 -9.31 10.40
CA LYS A 71 -10.48 -8.36 11.25
C LYS A 71 -9.78 -7.31 10.39
N LEU A 72 -10.01 -6.04 10.69
CA LEU A 72 -9.43 -4.94 9.92
C LEU A 72 -7.89 -4.95 9.91
N PRO A 73 -7.19 -5.15 11.04
CA PRO A 73 -5.72 -5.19 10.98
C PRO A 73 -5.18 -6.26 10.02
N ALA A 74 -5.83 -7.40 9.94
CA ALA A 74 -5.43 -8.47 9.01
C ALA A 74 -5.68 -8.07 7.56
N ALA A 75 -6.79 -7.39 7.27
CA ALA A 75 -7.07 -6.89 5.92
C ALA A 75 -6.02 -5.85 5.51
N ILE A 76 -5.67 -4.93 6.40
CA ILE A 76 -4.64 -3.92 6.16
C ILE A 76 -3.30 -4.59 5.85
N THR A 77 -2.88 -5.52 6.69
CA THR A 77 -1.60 -6.21 6.52
C THR A 77 -1.54 -6.95 5.18
N ALA A 78 -2.60 -7.68 4.84
CA ALA A 78 -2.65 -8.44 3.59
C ALA A 78 -2.63 -7.53 2.35
N ALA A 79 -3.38 -6.43 2.37
CA ALA A 79 -3.42 -5.48 1.25
C ALA A 79 -2.05 -4.83 1.05
N VAL A 80 -1.40 -4.39 2.14
CA VAL A 80 -0.08 -3.75 2.07
C VAL A 80 0.97 -4.76 1.59
N GLU A 81 0.89 -6.02 2.02
CA GLU A 81 1.82 -7.05 1.54
C GLU A 81 1.74 -7.24 0.02
N LYS A 82 0.54 -7.21 -0.55
CA LYS A 82 0.37 -7.31 -2.00
C LYS A 82 1.08 -6.17 -2.73
N VAL A 83 0.91 -4.95 -2.23
CA VAL A 83 1.60 -3.79 -2.79
C VAL A 83 3.11 -3.89 -2.56
N GLY A 84 3.51 -4.39 -1.41
CA GLY A 84 4.93 -4.58 -1.07
C GLY A 84 5.64 -5.53 -2.03
N HIS A 85 4.99 -6.63 -2.43
CA HIS A 85 5.54 -7.56 -3.42
C HIS A 85 5.71 -6.87 -4.77
N GLN A 86 4.74 -6.07 -5.19
CA GLN A 86 4.83 -5.31 -6.43
C GLN A 86 5.95 -4.27 -6.37
N ALA A 87 6.08 -3.59 -5.24
CA ALA A 87 7.13 -2.59 -5.02
C ALA A 87 8.52 -3.25 -5.12
N GLN A 88 8.69 -4.41 -4.51
CA GLN A 88 9.96 -5.12 -4.55
C GLN A 88 10.33 -5.56 -5.98
N ARG A 89 9.35 -6.06 -6.74
CA ARG A 89 9.57 -6.41 -8.15
C ARG A 89 9.98 -5.19 -8.98
N LEU A 90 9.36 -4.06 -8.72
CA LEU A 90 9.69 -2.82 -9.43
C LEU A 90 11.13 -2.38 -9.14
N VAL A 91 11.51 -2.39 -7.87
CA VAL A 91 12.87 -2.05 -7.45
C VAL A 91 13.90 -3.02 -8.06
N ASP A 92 13.58 -4.31 -8.07
CA ASP A 92 14.46 -5.32 -8.64
C ASP A 92 14.66 -5.11 -10.14
N ARG A 93 13.60 -4.73 -10.85
CA ARG A 93 13.69 -4.38 -12.28
C ARG A 93 14.62 -3.17 -12.50
N TRP A 94 14.49 -2.14 -11.68
CA TRP A 94 15.35 -0.96 -11.78
C TRP A 94 16.82 -1.31 -11.54
N LYS A 95 17.09 -2.17 -10.55
CA LYS A 95 18.45 -2.62 -10.27
C LYS A 95 19.03 -3.41 -11.45
N THR A 96 18.24 -4.28 -12.05
CA THR A 96 18.65 -5.06 -13.22
C THR A 96 18.97 -4.17 -14.41
N ARG A 97 18.14 -3.15 -14.66
CA ARG A 97 18.40 -2.15 -15.71
C ARG A 97 19.72 -1.44 -15.48
N ARG A 98 20.00 -1.04 -14.25
CA ARG A 98 21.25 -0.36 -13.91
C ARG A 98 22.46 -1.23 -14.21
N LYS A 99 22.40 -2.53 -13.89
CA LYS A 99 23.49 -3.47 -14.16
C LYS A 99 23.72 -3.66 -15.65
N VAL A 100 22.63 -3.74 -16.42
CA VAL A 100 22.71 -3.95 -17.87
C VAL A 100 23.12 -2.68 -18.59
N GLY A 101 22.67 -1.52 -18.12
CA GLY A 101 22.95 -0.24 -18.74
C GLY A 101 24.25 0.42 -18.29
N GLY A 102 24.85 -0.12 -17.27
CA GLY A 102 26.08 0.38 -16.72
C GLY A 102 27.26 -0.41 -17.14
#